data_a8aa38db43a25924a705e4ec86ac4267
#
_entry.id   a8aa38db43a25924a705e4ec86ac4267
#
_cell.length_a   1.000
_cell.length_b   1.000
_cell.length_c   1.000
_cell.angle_alpha   90.00
_cell.angle_beta   90.00
_cell.angle_gamma   90.00
#
_symmetry.space_group_name_H-M   'P 1'
#
loop_
_entity.id
_entity.type
_entity.pdbx_description
1 polymer ?
#
loop_
_entity_poly.entity_id
_entity_poly.type
_entity_poly.pdbx_seq_one_letter_code
_entity_poly.pdbx_strand_id
1 'polypeptide(L)' 'MKQNILVIGQGGREHAIAWKISKSPKVQKVFVCPGNAGTALEKDIENIDINISDINSLINFVKTNNVILTI' A
#
# COMPACT_ATOMS: atom_id res chain seq x y z
N MET A 1 -18.39 3.11 -2.35
CA MET A 1 -17.33 2.61 -3.25
C MET A 1 -16.05 2.37 -2.46
N LYS A 2 -15.47 1.21 -2.59
CA LYS A 2 -14.22 0.90 -1.90
C LYS A 2 -13.03 1.48 -2.66
N GLN A 3 -11.99 1.83 -1.92
CA GLN A 3 -10.84 2.57 -2.45
C GLN A 3 -9.53 1.87 -2.12
N ASN A 4 -8.53 2.09 -2.96
CA ASN A 4 -7.19 1.55 -2.75
C ASN A 4 -6.27 2.64 -2.20
N ILE A 5 -5.39 2.23 -1.30
CA ILE A 5 -4.45 3.12 -0.61
C ILE A 5 -3.04 2.59 -0.83
N LEU A 6 -2.07 3.47 -0.99
CA LEU A 6 -0.65 3.11 -1.07
C LEU A 6 0.09 3.67 0.13
N VAL A 7 0.84 2.83 0.83
CA VAL A 7 1.70 3.22 1.93
C VAL A 7 3.16 3.01 1.51
N ILE A 8 3.98 4.04 1.63
CA ILE A 8 5.39 3.97 1.28
C ILE A 8 6.20 3.65 2.53
N GLY A 9 6.94 2.56 2.52
CA GLY A 9 7.80 2.19 3.63
C GLY A 9 7.91 0.69 3.81
N GLN A 10 8.72 0.28 4.80
CA GLN A 10 9.02 -1.14 5.02
C GLN A 10 9.18 -1.49 6.49
N GLY A 11 9.01 -0.56 7.40
CA GLY A 11 9.17 -0.79 8.84
C GLY A 11 7.89 -1.24 9.53
N GLY A 12 8.01 -1.54 10.82
CA GLY A 12 6.85 -1.92 11.63
C GLY A 12 5.80 -0.82 11.73
N ARG A 13 6.24 0.44 11.65
CA ARG A 13 5.35 1.60 11.67
C ARG A 13 4.43 1.59 10.45
N GLU A 14 4.98 1.33 9.28
CA GLU A 14 4.21 1.26 8.04
C GLU A 14 3.28 0.05 8.06
N HIS A 15 3.72 -1.07 8.63
CA HIS A 15 2.88 -2.25 8.81
C HIS A 15 1.66 -1.90 9.69
N ALA A 16 1.88 -1.23 10.81
CA ALA A 16 0.79 -0.86 11.72
C ALA A 16 -0.20 0.09 11.05
N ILE A 17 0.30 1.08 10.30
CA ILE A 17 -0.54 2.02 9.57
C ILE A 17 -1.37 1.29 8.51
N ALA A 18 -0.74 0.45 7.72
CA ALA A 18 -1.42 -0.29 6.66
C ALA A 18 -2.49 -1.22 7.23
N TRP A 19 -2.16 -1.92 8.31
CA TRP A 19 -3.10 -2.82 8.98
C TRP A 19 -4.34 -2.07 9.48
N LYS A 20 -4.12 -0.93 10.13
CA LYS A 20 -5.22 -0.13 10.66
C LYS A 20 -6.12 0.38 9.54
N ILE A 21 -5.52 0.87 8.46
CA ILE A 21 -6.27 1.36 7.30
C ILE A 21 -7.05 0.23 6.64
N SER A 22 -6.48 -0.96 6.56
CA SER A 22 -7.12 -2.10 5.90
C SER A 22 -8.40 -2.54 6.60
N LYS A 23 -8.60 -2.15 7.86
CA LYS A 23 -9.80 -2.46 8.61
C LYS A 23 -10.98 -1.54 8.28
N SER A 24 -10.74 -0.44 7.56
CA SER A 24 -11.81 0.48 7.19
C SER A 24 -12.73 -0.16 6.14
N PRO A 25 -14.06 -0.08 6.31
CA PRO A 25 -14.99 -0.62 5.32
C PRO A 25 -14.96 0.13 4.00
N LYS A 26 -14.33 1.30 3.95
CA LYS A 26 -14.20 2.10 2.73
C LYS A 26 -12.95 1.75 1.93
N VAL A 27 -12.07 0.91 2.47
CA VAL A 27 -10.83 0.53 1.81
C VAL A 27 -10.97 -0.87 1.22
N GLN A 28 -10.66 -0.99 -0.07
CA GLN A 28 -10.67 -2.28 -0.75
C GLN A 28 -9.36 -3.02 -0.52
N LYS A 29 -8.23 -2.35 -0.78
CA LYS A 29 -6.90 -2.93 -0.66
C LYS A 29 -5.90 -1.87 -0.27
N VAL A 30 -4.92 -2.25 0.55
CA VAL A 30 -3.77 -1.41 0.88
C VAL A 30 -2.55 -2.01 0.21
N PHE A 31 -1.86 -1.21 -0.59
CA PHE A 31 -0.56 -1.58 -1.16
C PHE A 31 0.53 -0.97 -0.30
N VAL A 32 1.59 -1.71 -0.05
CA VAL A 32 2.75 -1.21 0.71
C VAL A 32 3.99 -1.37 -0.17
N CYS A 33 4.76 -0.30 -0.32
CA CYS A 33 5.92 -0.29 -1.19
C CYS A 33 7.17 0.15 -0.41
N PRO A 34 8.16 -0.70 -0.29
CA PRO A 34 8.23 -2.10 -0.70
C PRO A 34 7.58 -3.08 0.29
N GLY A 35 7.27 -2.63 1.51
CA GLY A 35 6.70 -3.49 2.52
C GLY A 35 7.74 -4.39 3.20
N ASN A 36 7.24 -5.35 3.99
CA ASN A 36 8.10 -6.29 4.69
C ASN A 36 7.37 -7.64 4.81
N ALA A 37 8.01 -8.61 5.50
CA ALA A 37 7.42 -9.94 5.65
C ALA A 37 6.10 -9.90 6.42
N GLY A 38 5.96 -8.98 7.39
CA GLY A 38 4.72 -8.83 8.15
C GLY A 38 3.58 -8.32 7.30
N THR A 39 3.84 -7.31 6.46
CA THR A 39 2.79 -6.79 5.57
C THR A 39 2.39 -7.81 4.51
N ALA A 40 3.32 -8.65 4.07
CA ALA A 40 3.03 -9.70 3.10
C ALA A 40 2.04 -10.74 3.62
N LEU A 41 1.94 -10.92 4.93
CA LEU A 41 1.06 -11.92 5.55
C LEU A 41 -0.35 -11.39 5.84
N GLU A 42 -0.58 -10.10 5.72
CA GLU A 42 -1.88 -9.52 6.02
C GLU A 42 -2.85 -9.71 4.85
N LYS A 43 -4.11 -9.99 5.18
CA LYS A 43 -5.12 -10.40 4.21
C LYS A 43 -5.38 -9.35 3.12
N ASP A 44 -5.59 -8.11 3.50
CA ASP A 44 -5.99 -7.07 2.56
C ASP A 44 -4.84 -6.11 2.24
N ILE A 45 -3.61 -6.56 2.47
CA ILE A 45 -2.40 -5.80 2.20
C ILE A 45 -1.55 -6.56 1.19
N GLU A 46 -1.03 -5.84 0.21
CA GLU A 46 -0.15 -6.42 -0.79
C GLU A 46 1.13 -5.62 -0.90
N ASN A 47 2.27 -6.29 -0.84
CA ASN A 47 3.56 -5.63 -1.06
C ASN A 47 3.79 -5.40 -2.55
N ILE A 48 4.36 -4.25 -2.87
CA ILE A 48 4.66 -3.87 -4.25
C ILE A 48 6.18 -3.72 -4.39
N ASP A 49 6.75 -4.46 -5.33
CA ASP A 49 8.20 -4.44 -5.56
C ASP A 49 8.57 -3.34 -6.56
N ILE A 50 8.48 -2.10 -6.12
CA ILE A 50 8.90 -0.94 -6.89
C ILE A 50 9.93 -0.18 -6.06
N ASN A 51 11.04 0.22 -6.68
CA ASN A 51 12.03 1.05 -6.01
C ASN A 51 11.41 2.43 -5.74
N ILE A 52 11.42 2.86 -4.48
CA ILE A 52 10.77 4.12 -4.10
C ILE A 52 11.40 5.36 -4.72
N SER A 53 12.63 5.25 -5.25
CA SER A 53 13.25 6.35 -6.00
C SER A 53 12.79 6.38 -7.46
N ASP A 54 12.09 5.35 -7.93
CA ASP A 54 11.55 5.30 -9.29
C ASP A 54 10.16 5.94 -9.32
N ILE A 55 10.13 7.25 -9.36
CA ILE A 55 8.89 8.03 -9.26
C ILE A 55 7.94 7.72 -10.41
N ASN A 56 8.47 7.53 -11.62
CA ASN A 56 7.62 7.24 -12.79
C ASN A 56 6.86 5.94 -12.63
N SER A 57 7.53 4.90 -12.12
CA SER A 57 6.89 3.61 -11.88
C SER A 57 5.82 3.70 -10.79
N LEU A 58 6.08 4.49 -9.74
CA LEU A 58 5.10 4.70 -8.67
C LEU A 58 3.86 5.44 -9.18
N ILE A 59 4.06 6.49 -9.98
CA ILE A 59 2.95 7.24 -10.57
C ILE A 59 2.10 6.32 -11.46
N ASN A 60 2.77 5.52 -12.28
CA ASN A 60 2.09 4.58 -13.16
C ASN A 60 1.29 3.55 -12.38
N PHE A 61 1.86 3.03 -11.31
CA PHE A 61 1.17 2.09 -10.42
C PHE A 61 -0.09 2.70 -9.81
N VAL A 62 0.03 3.93 -9.30
CA VAL A 62 -1.08 4.65 -8.69
C VAL A 62 -2.24 4.81 -9.68
N LYS A 63 -1.93 5.17 -10.93
CA LYS A 63 -2.95 5.33 -11.96
C LYS A 63 -3.60 4.02 -12.37
N THR A 64 -2.78 2.98 -12.53
CA THR A 64 -3.25 1.68 -13.01
C THR A 64 -4.12 0.97 -11.98
N ASN A 65 -3.85 1.17 -10.71
CA ASN A 65 -4.53 0.44 -9.63
C ASN A 65 -5.55 1.30 -8.87
N ASN A 66 -5.92 2.45 -9.40
CA ASN A 66 -6.95 3.32 -8.82
C ASN A 66 -6.66 3.68 -7.37
N VAL A 67 -5.40 3.99 -7.08
CA VAL A 67 -5.00 4.45 -5.75
C VAL A 67 -5.42 5.90 -5.57
N ILE A 68 -6.16 6.19 -4.50
CA ILE A 68 -6.67 7.54 -4.26
C ILE A 68 -5.85 8.32 -3.24
N LEU A 69 -5.03 7.62 -2.45
CA LEU A 69 -4.23 8.25 -1.41
C LEU A 69 -2.91 7.50 -1.27
N THR A 70 -1.82 8.26 -1.19
CA THR A 70 -0.48 7.73 -0.94
C THR A 70 0.06 8.34 0.35
N ILE A 71 0.53 7.49 1.24
CA ILE A 71 1.06 7.91 2.55
C ILE A 71 2.56 7.67 2.62
#